data_0bbd83dd0a98ae297b43be5b4a85c0f9
#
_entry.id   0bbd83dd0a98ae297b43be5b4a85c0f9
#
_cell.length_a   1.000
_cell.length_b   1.000
_cell.length_c   1.000
_cell.angle_alpha   90.00
_cell.angle_beta   90.00
_cell.angle_gamma   90.00
#
_symmetry.space_group_name_H-M   'P 1'
#
loop_
_entity.id
_entity.type
_entity.pdbx_description
1 polymer ?
#
loop_
_entity_poly.entity_id
_entity_poly.type
_entity_poly.pdbx_seq_one_letter_code
_entity_poly.pdbx_strand_id
1 'polypeptide(L)'
;VRGFASLAGAEAMARGILISVMPLEMYRALRDAALVSEIYFMVGLLSLATGLMVPFASRFMPRRWIYVTGCAMFAGGAVMGAQGGALGMIAALAMITAATVTVFVCFNAYVLDFISKAELGRCETSRMFYSALGWTVGPFLGVTLLGVWRPLPFFIAGLAA
;
A
#
# COMPACT_ATOMS: atom_id res chain seq x y z
N VAL A 1 9.95 -7.35 18.06
CA VAL A 1 9.54 -5.94 18.05
C VAL A 1 10.24 -5.17 16.93
N ARG A 2 11.58 -5.13 16.88
CA ARG A 2 12.33 -4.33 15.89
C ARG A 2 12.02 -4.69 14.43
N GLY A 3 11.89 -5.99 14.11
CA GLY A 3 11.57 -6.45 12.75
C GLY A 3 10.17 -5.99 12.30
N PHE A 4 9.16 -6.04 13.16
CA PHE A 4 7.84 -5.53 12.83
C PHE A 4 7.80 -4.01 12.68
N ALA A 5 8.61 -3.28 13.45
CA ALA A 5 8.70 -1.82 13.34
C ALA A 5 9.37 -1.39 12.02
N SER A 6 10.47 -2.03 11.62
CA SER A 6 11.15 -1.72 10.35
C SER A 6 10.27 -2.07 9.14
N LEU A 7 9.55 -3.19 9.19
CA LEU A 7 8.61 -3.59 8.13
C LEU A 7 7.46 -2.57 8.00
N ALA A 8 6.89 -2.12 9.14
CA ALA A 8 5.87 -1.08 9.14
C ALA A 8 6.37 0.26 8.55
N GLY A 9 7.64 0.60 8.81
CA GLY A 9 8.28 1.77 8.22
C GLY A 9 8.45 1.67 6.70
N ALA A 10 8.92 0.53 6.21
CA ALA A 10 9.07 0.26 4.77
C ALA A 10 7.71 0.31 4.05
N GLU A 11 6.70 -0.34 4.62
CA GLU A 11 5.33 -0.32 4.10
C GLU A 11 4.75 1.10 4.08
N ALA A 12 4.94 1.87 5.15
CA ALA A 12 4.48 3.25 5.22
C ALA A 12 5.20 4.16 4.21
N MET A 13 6.48 3.93 3.96
CA MET A 13 7.24 4.65 2.94
C MET A 13 6.74 4.33 1.53
N ALA A 14 6.54 3.06 1.20
CA ALA A 14 5.97 2.64 -0.08
C ALA A 14 4.60 3.29 -0.35
N ARG A 15 3.72 3.27 0.65
CA ARG A 15 2.41 3.94 0.58
C ARG A 15 2.55 5.46 0.47
N GLY A 16 3.42 6.08 1.25
CA GLY A 16 3.67 7.51 1.23
C GLY A 16 4.16 8.01 -0.13
N ILE A 17 5.03 7.26 -0.79
CA ILE A 17 5.47 7.53 -2.16
C ILE A 17 4.25 7.50 -3.10
N LEU A 18 3.46 6.44 -3.08
CA LEU A 18 2.36 6.26 -4.01
C LEU A 18 1.19 7.20 -3.77
N ILE A 19 0.88 7.56 -2.52
CA ILE A 19 -0.23 8.46 -2.20
C ILE A 19 -0.03 9.86 -2.79
N SER A 20 1.20 10.30 -2.98
CA SER A 20 1.51 11.59 -3.60
C SER A 20 1.56 11.51 -5.14
N VAL A 21 2.03 10.38 -5.67
CA VAL A 21 2.25 10.19 -7.11
C VAL A 21 0.98 9.77 -7.83
N MET A 22 0.20 8.85 -7.24
CA MET A 22 -1.00 8.28 -7.87
C MET A 22 -2.05 9.32 -8.28
N PRO A 23 -2.49 10.27 -7.42
CA PRO A 23 -3.49 11.26 -7.83
C PRO A 23 -2.98 12.16 -8.96
N LEU A 24 -1.69 12.50 -8.95
CA LEU A 24 -1.09 13.35 -9.94
C LEU A 24 -1.01 12.66 -11.31
N GLU A 25 -0.53 11.42 -11.35
CA GLU A 25 -0.45 10.66 -12.60
C GLU A 25 -1.84 10.25 -13.11
N MET A 26 -2.78 9.97 -12.21
CA MET A 26 -4.18 9.70 -12.57
C MET A 26 -4.81 10.93 -13.24
N TYR A 27 -4.63 12.13 -12.66
CA TYR A 27 -5.11 13.37 -13.25
C TYR A 27 -4.45 13.67 -14.60
N ARG A 28 -3.15 13.39 -14.76
CA ARG A 28 -2.45 13.53 -16.04
C ARG A 28 -2.99 12.58 -17.12
N ALA A 29 -3.36 11.36 -16.71
CA ALA A 29 -3.88 10.33 -17.63
C ALA A 29 -5.33 10.61 -18.07
N LEU A 30 -6.18 11.05 -17.15
CA LEU A 30 -7.62 11.23 -17.37
C LEU A 30 -8.00 12.67 -17.75
N ARG A 31 -7.24 13.66 -17.29
CA ARG A 31 -7.47 15.11 -17.49
C ARG A 31 -8.85 15.60 -17.01
N ASP A 32 -9.46 14.87 -16.10
CA ASP A 32 -10.77 15.16 -15.52
C ASP A 32 -10.74 14.86 -14.02
N ALA A 33 -10.88 15.91 -13.21
CA ALA A 33 -10.83 15.80 -11.75
C ALA A 33 -12.08 15.10 -11.17
N ALA A 34 -13.24 15.26 -11.81
CA ALA A 34 -14.47 14.59 -11.37
C ALA A 34 -14.34 13.08 -11.56
N LEU A 35 -13.88 12.64 -12.73
CA LEU A 35 -13.65 11.24 -13.03
C LEU A 35 -12.60 10.62 -12.10
N VAL A 36 -11.51 11.33 -11.77
CA VAL A 36 -10.52 10.88 -10.79
C VAL A 36 -11.19 10.63 -9.43
N SER A 37 -12.04 11.57 -8.98
CA SER A 37 -12.75 11.43 -7.69
C SER A 37 -13.70 10.24 -7.68
N GLU A 38 -14.43 9.99 -8.75
CA GLU A 38 -15.32 8.83 -8.89
C GLU A 38 -14.54 7.52 -8.84
N ILE A 39 -13.39 7.44 -9.50
CA ILE A 39 -12.52 6.26 -9.47
C ILE A 39 -12.00 6.02 -8.05
N TYR A 40 -11.53 7.06 -7.35
CA TYR A 40 -11.09 6.93 -5.96
C TYR A 40 -12.24 6.47 -5.03
N PHE A 41 -13.45 6.94 -5.26
CA PHE A 41 -14.62 6.48 -4.51
C PHE A 41 -14.91 4.99 -4.75
N MET A 42 -14.93 4.55 -6.01
CA MET A 42 -15.13 3.13 -6.36
C MET A 42 -14.02 2.24 -5.79
N VAL A 43 -12.77 2.67 -5.86
CA VAL A 43 -11.63 1.96 -5.26
C VAL A 43 -11.72 1.97 -3.73
N GLY A 44 -12.25 3.02 -3.12
CA GLY A 44 -12.56 3.05 -1.68
C GLY A 44 -13.58 1.98 -1.28
N LEU A 45 -14.65 1.79 -2.06
CA LEU A 45 -15.62 0.69 -1.85
C LEU A 45 -14.96 -0.67 -2.02
N LEU A 46 -14.11 -0.84 -3.02
CA LEU A 46 -13.32 -2.06 -3.21
C LEU A 46 -12.41 -2.33 -2.00
N SER A 47 -11.77 -1.30 -1.46
CA SER A 47 -10.95 -1.38 -0.25
C SER A 47 -11.75 -1.90 0.94
N LEU A 48 -12.96 -1.37 1.15
CA LEU A 48 -13.85 -1.83 2.22
C LEU A 48 -14.25 -3.30 2.04
N ALA A 49 -14.66 -3.67 0.82
CA ALA A 49 -15.00 -5.05 0.51
C ALA A 49 -13.81 -6.00 0.74
N THR A 50 -12.61 -5.61 0.29
CA THR A 50 -11.39 -6.39 0.51
C THR A 50 -11.11 -6.56 2.01
N GLY A 51 -11.22 -5.49 2.80
CA GLY A 51 -11.02 -5.54 4.25
C GLY A 51 -11.96 -6.53 4.96
N LEU A 52 -13.20 -6.62 4.50
CA LEU A 52 -14.17 -7.58 5.02
C LEU A 52 -13.91 -9.02 4.53
N MET A 53 -13.38 -9.17 3.31
CA MET A 53 -13.11 -10.49 2.72
C MET A 53 -11.84 -11.14 3.27
N VAL A 54 -10.82 -10.39 3.65
CA VAL A 54 -9.54 -10.95 4.14
C VAL A 54 -9.71 -11.85 5.37
N PRO A 55 -10.46 -11.47 6.42
CA PRO A 55 -10.72 -12.37 7.56
C PRO A 55 -11.48 -13.64 7.16
N PHE A 56 -12.39 -13.53 6.18
CA PHE A 56 -13.11 -14.69 5.65
C PHE A 56 -12.19 -15.61 4.87
N ALA A 57 -11.35 -15.07 3.98
CA ALA A 57 -10.35 -15.81 3.22
C ALA A 57 -9.35 -16.54 4.14
N SER A 58 -9.01 -15.96 5.29
CA SER A 58 -8.09 -16.57 6.27
C SER A 58 -8.63 -17.85 6.93
N ARG A 59 -9.93 -18.15 6.76
CA ARG A 59 -10.52 -19.43 7.20
C ARG A 59 -10.21 -20.59 6.26
N PHE A 60 -9.97 -20.29 4.97
CA PHE A 60 -9.75 -21.30 3.92
C PHE A 60 -8.28 -21.44 3.53
N MET A 61 -7.49 -20.37 3.72
CA MET A 61 -6.09 -20.34 3.32
C MET A 61 -5.20 -19.89 4.49
N PRO A 62 -3.98 -20.46 4.63
CA PRO A 62 -3.01 -19.97 5.60
C PRO A 62 -2.69 -18.49 5.36
N ARG A 63 -2.64 -17.69 6.41
CA ARG A 63 -2.41 -16.23 6.36
C ARG A 63 -1.14 -15.86 5.58
N ARG A 64 -0.11 -16.73 5.61
CA ARG A 64 1.12 -16.53 4.85
C ARG A 64 0.87 -16.38 3.34
N TRP A 65 -0.01 -17.20 2.78
CA TRP A 65 -0.33 -17.12 1.36
C TRP A 65 -1.14 -15.87 1.01
N ILE A 66 -2.06 -15.47 1.90
CA ILE A 66 -2.82 -14.22 1.72
C ILE A 66 -1.87 -13.02 1.75
N TYR A 67 -0.90 -13.01 2.68
CA TYR A 67 0.12 -11.97 2.75
C TYR A 67 0.98 -11.93 1.49
N VAL A 68 1.51 -13.07 1.04
CA VAL A 68 2.30 -13.17 -0.20
C VAL A 68 1.50 -12.73 -1.43
N THR A 69 0.23 -13.11 -1.51
CA THR A 69 -0.66 -12.65 -2.59
C THR A 69 -0.83 -11.14 -2.55
N GLY A 70 -0.99 -10.55 -1.37
CA GLY A 70 -1.05 -9.10 -1.19
C GLY A 70 0.23 -8.41 -1.68
N CYS A 71 1.41 -8.90 -1.32
CA CYS A 71 2.69 -8.35 -1.80
C CYS A 71 2.83 -8.51 -3.33
N ALA A 72 2.45 -9.65 -3.89
CA ALA A 72 2.48 -9.88 -5.34
C ALA A 72 1.52 -8.94 -6.10
N MET A 73 0.30 -8.72 -5.55
CA MET A 73 -0.65 -7.75 -6.10
C MET A 73 -0.10 -6.32 -6.02
N PHE A 74 0.56 -5.95 -4.93
CA PHE A 74 1.17 -4.63 -4.80
C PHE A 74 2.26 -4.42 -5.86
N ALA A 75 3.17 -5.38 -6.02
CA ALA A 75 4.22 -5.34 -7.03
C ALA A 75 3.64 -5.30 -8.45
N GLY A 76 2.63 -6.14 -8.75
CA GLY A 76 1.92 -6.14 -10.03
C GLY A 76 1.25 -4.80 -10.33
N GLY A 77 0.57 -4.23 -9.35
CA GLY A 77 -0.04 -2.90 -9.46
C GLY A 77 1.01 -1.79 -9.70
N ALA A 78 2.16 -1.87 -9.03
CA ALA A 78 3.27 -0.93 -9.26
C ALA A 78 3.81 -1.03 -10.70
N VAL A 79 3.98 -2.23 -11.24
CA VAL A 79 4.39 -2.44 -12.66
C VAL A 79 3.35 -1.87 -13.63
N MET A 80 2.06 -2.11 -13.39
CA MET A 80 0.99 -1.55 -14.23
C MET A 80 0.96 -0.01 -14.17
N GLY A 81 1.15 0.58 -12.98
CA GLY A 81 1.27 2.02 -12.83
C GLY A 81 2.48 2.61 -13.57
N ALA A 82 3.61 1.89 -13.58
CA ALA A 82 4.83 2.30 -14.29
C ALA A 82 4.67 2.30 -15.81
N GLN A 83 3.81 1.43 -16.37
CA GLN A 83 3.54 1.39 -17.82
C GLN A 83 2.74 2.61 -18.31
N GLY A 84 1.99 3.26 -17.42
CA GLY A 84 1.16 4.42 -17.75
C GLY A 84 -0.14 4.06 -18.48
N GLY A 85 -0.84 5.11 -18.95
CA GLY A 85 -2.14 4.96 -19.60
C GLY A 85 -3.31 4.94 -18.59
N ALA A 86 -4.48 5.42 -19.03
CA ALA A 86 -5.65 5.59 -18.15
C ALA A 86 -6.11 4.27 -17.50
N LEU A 87 -6.30 3.23 -18.31
CA LEU A 87 -6.72 1.92 -17.81
C LEU A 87 -5.67 1.26 -16.90
N GLY A 88 -4.39 1.38 -17.26
CA GLY A 88 -3.28 0.87 -16.45
C GLY A 88 -3.22 1.54 -15.08
N MET A 89 -3.43 2.85 -15.01
CA MET A 89 -3.46 3.61 -13.76
C MET A 89 -4.66 3.25 -12.88
N ILE A 90 -5.85 3.07 -13.46
CA ILE A 90 -7.05 2.63 -12.73
C ILE A 90 -6.84 1.24 -12.13
N ALA A 91 -6.36 0.29 -12.95
CA ALA A 91 -6.08 -1.06 -12.49
C ALA A 91 -4.97 -1.09 -11.43
N ALA A 92 -3.91 -0.30 -11.61
CA ALA A 92 -2.84 -0.14 -10.63
C ALA A 92 -3.38 0.36 -9.28
N LEU A 93 -4.22 1.42 -9.30
CA LEU A 93 -4.82 1.95 -8.08
C LEU A 93 -5.67 0.90 -7.37
N ALA A 94 -6.52 0.18 -8.09
CA ALA A 94 -7.37 -0.87 -7.52
C ALA A 94 -6.54 -2.01 -6.91
N MET A 95 -5.53 -2.49 -7.64
CA MET A 95 -4.65 -3.56 -7.18
C MET A 95 -3.82 -3.15 -5.96
N ILE A 96 -3.20 -1.98 -5.98
CA ILE A 96 -2.37 -1.46 -4.88
C ILE A 96 -3.24 -1.24 -3.64
N THR A 97 -4.45 -0.72 -3.80
CA THR A 97 -5.36 -0.49 -2.68
C THR A 97 -5.81 -1.80 -2.05
N ALA A 98 -6.26 -2.77 -2.85
CA ALA A 98 -6.64 -4.09 -2.34
C ALA A 98 -5.46 -4.82 -1.69
N ALA A 99 -4.28 -4.78 -2.30
CA ALA A 99 -3.04 -5.33 -1.77
C ALA A 99 -2.68 -4.72 -0.41
N THR A 100 -2.72 -3.39 -0.33
CA THR A 100 -2.43 -2.62 0.89
C THR A 100 -3.33 -3.05 2.04
N VAL A 101 -4.64 -3.16 1.81
CA VAL A 101 -5.59 -3.60 2.85
C VAL A 101 -5.32 -5.04 3.26
N THR A 102 -5.06 -5.93 2.28
CA THR A 102 -4.76 -7.34 2.54
C THR A 102 -3.50 -7.49 3.39
N VAL A 103 -2.41 -6.84 3.02
CA VAL A 103 -1.15 -6.86 3.76
C VAL A 103 -1.34 -6.28 5.16
N PHE A 104 -2.02 -5.14 5.28
CA PHE A 104 -2.27 -4.48 6.57
C PHE A 104 -3.08 -5.35 7.55
N VAL A 105 -4.16 -5.99 7.09
CA VAL A 105 -4.97 -6.87 7.93
C VAL A 105 -4.16 -8.09 8.36
N CYS A 106 -3.44 -8.75 7.46
CA CYS A 106 -2.59 -9.89 7.77
C CYS A 106 -1.44 -9.51 8.72
N PHE A 107 -0.81 -8.35 8.49
CA PHE A 107 0.28 -7.87 9.32
C PHE A 107 -0.16 -7.60 10.77
N ASN A 108 -1.32 -6.94 10.96
CA ASN A 108 -1.86 -6.74 12.30
C ASN A 108 -2.21 -8.06 12.99
N ALA A 109 -2.76 -9.02 12.24
CA ALA A 109 -3.02 -10.36 12.79
C ALA A 109 -1.73 -11.06 13.24
N TYR A 110 -0.64 -10.97 12.47
CA TYR A 110 0.67 -11.51 12.88
C TYR A 110 1.23 -10.82 14.13
N VAL A 111 1.10 -9.50 14.23
CA VAL A 111 1.55 -8.78 15.44
C VAL A 111 0.82 -9.30 16.67
N LEU A 112 -0.50 -9.49 16.58
CA LEU A 112 -1.31 -10.02 17.69
C LEU A 112 -0.98 -11.48 18.05
N ASP A 113 -0.60 -12.29 17.06
CA ASP A 113 -0.26 -13.71 17.28
C ASP A 113 1.15 -13.88 17.88
N PHE A 114 2.13 -13.03 17.50
CA PHE A 114 3.53 -13.23 17.87
C PHE A 114 4.06 -12.28 18.96
N ILE A 115 3.34 -11.21 19.29
CA ILE A 115 3.75 -10.25 20.31
C ILE A 115 2.93 -10.47 21.58
N SER A 116 3.61 -10.64 22.72
CA SER A 116 2.95 -10.78 24.02
C SER A 116 2.16 -9.51 24.37
N LYS A 117 1.06 -9.67 25.12
CA LYS A 117 0.22 -8.54 25.56
C LYS A 117 1.01 -7.47 26.32
N ALA A 118 2.04 -7.89 27.07
CA ALA A 118 2.90 -6.97 27.83
C ALA A 118 3.80 -6.10 26.93
N GLU A 119 4.21 -6.62 25.76
CA GLU A 119 5.08 -5.92 24.81
C GLU A 119 4.33 -5.24 23.69
N LEU A 120 3.01 -5.46 23.57
CA LEU A 120 2.18 -4.95 22.48
C LEU A 120 2.24 -3.42 22.40
N GLY A 121 2.13 -2.72 23.53
CA GLY A 121 2.21 -1.27 23.57
C GLY A 121 3.55 -0.73 23.07
N ARG A 122 4.66 -1.37 23.46
CA ARG A 122 6.00 -0.99 22.98
C ARG A 122 6.18 -1.29 21.49
N CYS A 123 5.61 -2.38 21.02
CA CYS A 123 5.62 -2.74 19.59
C CYS A 123 4.84 -1.71 18.78
N GLU A 124 3.62 -1.37 19.20
CA GLU A 124 2.77 -0.37 18.54
C GLU A 124 3.42 1.02 18.51
N THR A 125 3.98 1.48 19.64
CA THR A 125 4.68 2.77 19.67
C THR A 125 5.84 2.81 18.68
N SER A 126 6.64 1.73 18.62
CA SER A 126 7.73 1.63 17.66
C SER A 126 7.23 1.61 16.21
N ARG A 127 6.17 0.86 15.92
CA ARG A 127 5.54 0.80 14.59
C ARG A 127 5.02 2.17 14.17
N MET A 128 4.32 2.88 15.06
CA MET A 128 3.80 4.22 14.80
C MET A 128 4.92 5.22 14.49
N PHE A 129 6.01 5.16 15.23
CA PHE A 129 7.16 6.03 15.00
C PHE A 129 7.77 5.81 13.61
N TYR A 130 8.09 4.56 13.25
CA TYR A 130 8.64 4.25 11.92
C TYR A 130 7.65 4.52 10.80
N SER A 131 6.37 4.27 11.02
CA SER A 131 5.32 4.60 10.05
C SER A 131 5.19 6.12 9.85
N ALA A 132 5.26 6.91 10.93
CA ALA A 132 5.23 8.37 10.82
C ALA A 132 6.41 8.91 10.02
N LEU A 133 7.61 8.36 10.19
CA LEU A 133 8.76 8.68 9.34
C LEU A 133 8.50 8.35 7.87
N GLY A 134 7.96 7.17 7.60
CA GLY A 134 7.58 6.75 6.24
C GLY A 134 6.54 7.68 5.60
N TRP A 135 5.51 8.07 6.34
CA TRP A 135 4.49 9.00 5.89
C TRP A 135 5.00 10.43 5.70
N THR A 136 6.01 10.85 6.44
CA THR A 136 6.62 12.18 6.29
C THR A 136 7.58 12.22 5.10
N VAL A 137 8.45 11.23 4.98
CA VAL A 137 9.51 11.17 3.96
C VAL A 137 8.96 10.67 2.61
N GLY A 138 8.00 9.74 2.64
CA GLY A 138 7.45 9.09 1.45
C GLY A 138 6.91 10.06 0.40
N PRO A 139 5.99 10.99 0.72
CA PRO A 139 5.47 11.95 -0.23
C PRO A 139 6.54 12.85 -0.86
N PHE A 140 7.51 13.31 -0.05
CA PHE A 140 8.64 14.10 -0.55
C PHE A 140 9.48 13.30 -1.55
N LEU A 141 9.83 12.05 -1.21
CA LEU A 141 10.53 11.16 -2.14
C LEU A 141 9.69 10.87 -3.39
N GLY A 142 8.41 10.64 -3.25
CA GLY A 142 7.51 10.36 -4.38
C GLY A 142 7.55 11.46 -5.42
N VAL A 143 7.42 12.71 -5.00
CA VAL A 143 7.44 13.86 -5.90
C VAL A 143 8.83 14.09 -6.51
N THR A 144 9.89 13.98 -5.72
CA THR A 144 11.27 14.15 -6.22
C THR A 144 11.66 13.05 -7.22
N LEU A 145 11.32 11.80 -6.94
CA LEU A 145 11.56 10.67 -7.84
C LEU A 145 10.77 10.78 -9.15
N LEU A 146 9.53 11.28 -9.08
CA LEU A 146 8.72 11.54 -10.25
C LEU A 146 9.35 12.59 -11.18
N GLY A 147 10.03 13.58 -10.60
CA GLY A 147 10.77 14.60 -11.34
C GLY A 147 12.02 14.06 -12.06
N VAL A 148 12.62 12.98 -11.55
CA VAL A 148 13.80 12.34 -12.16
C VAL A 148 13.38 11.39 -13.29
N TRP A 149 12.46 10.47 -13.00
CA TRP A 149 11.96 9.50 -13.96
C TRP A 149 10.57 9.00 -13.55
N ARG A 150 9.58 9.17 -14.42
CA ARG A 150 8.16 8.94 -14.13
C ARG A 150 7.84 7.54 -13.52
N PRO A 151 8.37 6.41 -14.01
CA PRO A 151 8.09 5.10 -13.44
C PRO A 151 8.86 4.79 -12.15
N LEU A 152 9.89 5.58 -11.81
CA LEU A 152 10.78 5.31 -10.68
C LEU A 152 10.08 5.17 -9.32
N PRO A 153 9.10 6.03 -8.95
CA PRO A 153 8.37 5.88 -7.70
C PRO A 153 7.64 4.55 -7.59
N PHE A 154 7.07 4.08 -8.69
CA PHE A 154 6.35 2.79 -8.74
C PHE A 154 7.30 1.60 -8.54
N PHE A 155 8.47 1.62 -9.17
CA PHE A 155 9.47 0.56 -8.98
C PHE A 155 10.00 0.53 -7.55
N ILE A 156 10.32 1.67 -6.96
CA ILE A 156 10.83 1.75 -5.58
C ILE A 156 9.74 1.31 -4.59
N ALA A 157 8.49 1.74 -4.78
CA ALA A 157 7.38 1.32 -3.94
C ALA A 157 7.10 -0.19 -4.07
N GLY A 158 7.18 -0.74 -5.28
CA GLY A 158 7.00 -2.16 -5.52
C GLY A 158 8.12 -3.05 -4.96
N LEU A 159 9.35 -2.52 -4.88
CA LEU A 159 10.48 -3.23 -4.24
C LEU A 159 10.44 -3.15 -2.71
N ALA A 160 9.82 -2.11 -2.16
CA ALA A 160 9.70 -1.92 -0.72
C ALA A 160 8.54 -2.72 -0.09
N ALA A 161 7.62 -3.23 -0.91
CA ALA A 161 6.47 -4.04 -0.49
C ALA A 161 6.81 -5.52 -0.42
#